data_5e31b7979c0811184d999b8bd1f66780
#
_entry.id   5e31b7979c0811184d999b8bd1f66780
#
_cell.length_a   1.000
_cell.length_b   1.000
_cell.length_c   1.000
_cell.angle_alpha   90.00
_cell.angle_beta   90.00
_cell.angle_gamma   90.00
#
_symmetry.space_group_name_H-M   'P 1'
#
loop_
_entity.id
_entity.type
_entity.pdbx_description
1 polymer ?
#
loop_
_entity_poly.entity_id
_entity_poly.type
_entity_poly.pdbx_seq_one_letter_code
_entity_poly.pdbx_strand_id
1 'polypeptide(L)'
;MNETEDRQRGLYRPEYEHDACGVGLVASLDNLPSHAIVESGLTVLKRLMHRGATGNDPRTGDGAGLLLRIPDPFFRKVVPGLPPAGQYGVAMVFGGVGEEDVLESVVHAEGGRVLAWRDVPVDPNAIGDDARRVLPRIRELFIGGADGLASVEFERRLYVIRRQIEQRTHDVYLCSCSTKTIVYK
;
A
#
# COMPACT_ATOMS: atom_id res chain seq x y z
N MET A 1 -17.84 47.05 7.10
CA MET A 1 -17.45 45.94 6.24
C MET A 1 -17.07 44.81 7.18
N ASN A 2 -17.87 43.76 7.23
CA ASN A 2 -17.72 42.70 8.23
C ASN A 2 -16.52 41.81 7.88
N GLU A 3 -15.60 41.60 8.82
CA GLU A 3 -14.46 40.68 8.71
C GLU A 3 -14.85 39.23 8.36
N THR A 4 -16.12 38.87 8.50
CA THR A 4 -16.67 37.55 8.15
C THR A 4 -16.87 37.34 6.64
N GLU A 5 -17.04 38.41 5.85
CA GLU A 5 -17.26 38.28 4.40
C GLU A 5 -15.98 38.13 3.59
N ASP A 6 -14.84 38.56 4.15
CA ASP A 6 -13.54 38.48 3.43
C ASP A 6 -12.91 37.07 3.51
N ARG A 7 -13.35 36.22 4.44
CA ARG A 7 -12.88 34.83 4.57
C ARG A 7 -13.49 33.84 3.56
N GLN A 8 -14.46 34.29 2.75
CA GLN A 8 -15.09 33.45 1.71
C GLN A 8 -14.52 33.66 0.31
N ARG A 9 -13.50 34.50 0.16
CA ARG A 9 -12.81 34.68 -1.13
C ARG A 9 -11.64 33.71 -1.27
N GLY A 10 -11.89 32.60 -1.97
CA GLY A 10 -10.88 31.59 -2.28
C GLY A 10 -11.43 30.17 -2.22
N LEU A 11 -10.57 29.21 -2.53
CA LEU A 11 -10.91 27.77 -2.48
C LEU A 11 -10.81 27.19 -1.04
N TYR A 12 -10.23 27.95 -0.11
CA TYR A 12 -10.12 27.55 1.28
C TYR A 12 -11.48 27.67 2.00
N ARG A 13 -11.88 26.59 2.65
CA ARG A 13 -13.04 26.52 3.52
C ARG A 13 -12.66 25.86 4.83
N PRO A 14 -12.74 26.58 5.96
CA PRO A 14 -12.33 26.04 7.28
C PRO A 14 -13.07 24.77 7.68
N GLU A 15 -14.31 24.58 7.22
CA GLU A 15 -15.08 23.36 7.48
C GLU A 15 -14.52 22.11 6.81
N TYR A 16 -13.60 22.27 5.83
CA TYR A 16 -12.92 21.17 5.19
C TYR A 16 -11.53 20.89 5.76
N GLU A 17 -11.10 21.68 6.73
CA GLU A 17 -9.80 21.49 7.40
C GLU A 17 -9.94 20.51 8.57
N HIS A 18 -9.99 19.23 8.23
CA HIS A 18 -10.11 18.16 9.22
C HIS A 18 -8.82 17.36 9.38
N ASP A 19 -7.80 17.59 8.54
CA ASP A 19 -6.67 16.70 8.40
C ASP A 19 -5.32 17.38 8.68
N ALA A 20 -4.53 16.75 9.54
CA ALA A 20 -3.15 17.10 9.81
C ALA A 20 -2.20 16.07 9.16
N CYS A 21 -2.29 15.91 7.83
CA CYS A 21 -1.40 15.01 7.10
C CYS A 21 0.03 15.57 6.96
N GLY A 22 1.01 14.67 7.02
CA GLY A 22 2.40 14.96 6.66
C GLY A 22 2.83 14.08 5.51
N VAL A 23 3.39 14.67 4.46
CA VAL A 23 3.90 13.94 3.29
C VAL A 23 5.34 14.35 3.04
N GLY A 24 6.18 13.38 2.67
CA GLY A 24 7.55 13.63 2.26
C GLY A 24 7.96 12.72 1.10
N LEU A 25 8.91 13.17 0.32
CA LEU A 25 9.46 12.46 -0.83
C LEU A 25 10.99 12.36 -0.71
N VAL A 26 11.51 11.16 -0.97
CA VAL A 26 12.94 10.92 -1.14
C VAL A 26 13.15 10.18 -2.45
N ALA A 27 14.04 10.69 -3.30
CA ALA A 27 14.35 10.08 -4.59
C ALA A 27 15.85 10.12 -4.87
N SER A 28 16.36 9.11 -5.59
CA SER A 28 17.68 9.13 -6.19
C SER A 28 17.61 9.75 -7.57
N LEU A 29 18.47 10.73 -7.85
CA LEU A 29 18.58 11.36 -9.17
C LEU A 29 19.16 10.38 -10.21
N ASP A 30 19.97 9.42 -9.77
CA ASP A 30 20.58 8.41 -10.63
C ASP A 30 19.63 7.22 -10.90
N ASN A 31 18.41 7.26 -10.37
CA ASN A 31 17.43 6.18 -10.46
C ASN A 31 17.96 4.81 -9.95
N LEU A 32 18.92 4.82 -9.05
CA LEU A 32 19.49 3.61 -8.45
C LEU A 32 18.72 3.25 -7.18
N PRO A 33 18.12 2.04 -7.10
CA PRO A 33 17.47 1.58 -5.89
C PRO A 33 18.52 1.32 -4.80
N SER A 34 18.28 1.84 -3.60
CA SER A 34 19.14 1.59 -2.44
C SER A 34 18.34 1.48 -1.15
N HIS A 35 18.87 0.73 -0.19
CA HIS A 35 18.28 0.65 1.14
C HIS A 35 18.31 2.00 1.88
N ALA A 36 19.32 2.82 1.61
CA ALA A 36 19.44 4.16 2.20
C ALA A 36 18.24 5.08 1.87
N ILE A 37 17.61 4.92 0.69
CA ILE A 37 16.38 5.64 0.34
C ILE A 37 15.23 5.21 1.24
N VAL A 38 15.11 3.92 1.53
CA VAL A 38 14.07 3.39 2.44
C VAL A 38 14.28 3.92 3.85
N GLU A 39 15.51 3.90 4.36
CA GLU A 39 15.86 4.46 5.68
C GLU A 39 15.57 5.96 5.76
N SER A 40 15.86 6.69 4.69
CA SER A 40 15.53 8.12 4.60
C SER A 40 14.01 8.33 4.62
N GLY A 41 13.23 7.52 3.92
CA GLY A 41 11.77 7.54 3.96
C GLY A 41 11.22 7.27 5.36
N LEU A 42 11.75 6.25 6.04
CA LEU A 42 11.40 5.96 7.45
C LEU A 42 11.78 7.12 8.39
N THR A 43 12.89 7.79 8.11
CA THR A 43 13.32 8.98 8.87
C THR A 43 12.35 10.14 8.66
N VAL A 44 11.86 10.34 7.44
CA VAL A 44 10.80 11.32 7.14
C VAL A 44 9.55 11.03 7.95
N LEU A 45 9.06 9.78 7.97
CA LEU A 45 7.89 9.40 8.76
C LEU A 45 8.08 9.69 10.25
N LYS A 46 9.23 9.31 10.82
CA LYS A 46 9.55 9.60 12.23
C LYS A 46 9.55 11.10 12.53
N ARG A 47 10.03 11.94 11.62
CA ARG A 47 10.05 13.40 11.78
C ARG A 47 8.69 14.05 11.59
N LEU A 48 7.74 13.36 10.96
CA LEU A 48 6.37 13.83 10.75
C LEU A 48 5.42 13.46 11.89
N MET A 49 5.88 12.85 12.98
CA MET A 49 5.05 12.48 14.15
C MET A 49 4.23 13.65 14.71
N HIS A 50 4.74 14.88 14.63
CA HIS A 50 4.03 16.09 15.07
C HIS A 50 2.84 16.47 14.15
N ARG A 51 2.68 15.78 13.03
CA ARG A 51 1.57 15.95 12.07
C ARG A 51 0.50 14.87 12.20
N GLY A 52 0.71 13.89 13.05
CA GLY A 52 -0.26 12.84 13.34
C GLY A 52 -1.03 13.13 14.63
N ALA A 53 -2.19 12.52 14.77
CA ALA A 53 -2.98 12.51 15.98
C ALA A 53 -2.94 11.13 16.64
N THR A 54 -3.12 11.09 17.96
CA THR A 54 -3.33 9.87 18.73
C THR A 54 -4.68 9.94 19.42
N GLY A 55 -5.32 8.79 19.60
CA GLY A 55 -6.56 8.67 20.36
C GLY A 55 -6.33 8.63 21.88
N ASN A 56 -7.26 8.04 22.59
CA ASN A 56 -7.12 7.79 24.05
C ASN A 56 -5.97 6.84 24.38
N ASP A 57 -5.65 5.91 23.46
CA ASP A 57 -4.45 5.10 23.55
C ASP A 57 -3.29 5.82 22.82
N PRO A 58 -2.26 6.29 23.57
CA PRO A 58 -1.15 7.05 22.96
C PRO A 58 -0.33 6.29 21.93
N ARG A 59 -0.45 4.94 21.89
CA ARG A 59 0.21 4.07 20.92
C ARG A 59 -0.68 3.72 19.72
N THR A 60 -1.90 4.24 19.68
CA THR A 60 -2.84 4.12 18.57
C THR A 60 -3.04 5.49 17.95
N GLY A 61 -2.56 5.67 16.73
CA GLY A 61 -2.63 6.93 15.99
C GLY A 61 -3.19 6.74 14.59
N ASP A 62 -3.10 7.79 13.78
CA ASP A 62 -3.62 7.84 12.41
C ASP A 62 -2.92 6.88 11.44
N GLY A 63 -1.81 6.28 11.89
CA GLY A 63 -1.02 5.38 11.06
C GLY A 63 0.01 6.12 10.19
N ALA A 64 0.83 5.34 9.50
CA ALA A 64 1.86 5.84 8.59
C ALA A 64 2.09 4.82 7.48
N GLY A 65 2.63 5.27 6.35
CA GLY A 65 2.92 4.37 5.25
C GLY A 65 4.05 4.85 4.37
N LEU A 66 4.62 3.91 3.62
CA LEU A 66 5.63 4.14 2.61
C LEU A 66 5.17 3.59 1.27
N LEU A 67 5.23 4.41 0.24
CA LEU A 67 5.14 3.95 -1.14
C LEU A 67 6.56 3.80 -1.68
N LEU A 68 6.90 2.61 -2.11
CA LEU A 68 8.22 2.25 -2.60
C LEU A 68 8.14 1.70 -4.04
N ARG A 69 9.23 1.79 -4.77
CA ARG A 69 9.43 0.94 -5.96
C ARG A 69 9.48 -0.52 -5.51
N ILE A 70 8.93 -1.45 -6.33
CA ILE A 70 9.02 -2.89 -6.07
C ILE A 70 10.48 -3.28 -5.77
N PRO A 71 10.78 -3.81 -4.58
CA PRO A 71 12.14 -4.19 -4.21
C PRO A 71 12.47 -5.59 -4.74
N ASP A 72 12.57 -5.74 -6.07
CA ASP A 72 12.79 -7.02 -6.76
C ASP A 72 13.95 -7.86 -6.17
N PRO A 73 15.13 -7.28 -5.84
CA PRO A 73 16.21 -8.08 -5.23
C PRO A 73 15.83 -8.68 -3.87
N PHE A 74 14.98 -8.01 -3.09
CA PHE A 74 14.48 -8.53 -1.83
C PHE A 74 13.46 -9.64 -2.07
N PHE A 75 12.48 -9.40 -2.96
CA PHE A 75 11.45 -10.40 -3.22
C PHE A 75 12.01 -11.70 -3.78
N ARG A 76 13.03 -11.65 -4.62
CA ARG A 76 13.72 -12.86 -5.11
C ARG A 76 14.38 -13.69 -4.03
N LYS A 77 14.76 -13.08 -2.91
CA LYS A 77 15.35 -13.80 -1.77
C LYS A 77 14.27 -14.50 -0.93
N VAL A 78 13.09 -13.91 -0.83
CA VAL A 78 12.01 -14.39 0.08
C VAL A 78 10.91 -15.16 -0.65
N VAL A 79 10.82 -15.04 -1.98
CA VAL A 79 9.87 -15.75 -2.84
C VAL A 79 10.64 -16.35 -4.01
N PRO A 80 10.99 -17.65 -3.93
CA PRO A 80 11.69 -18.32 -5.02
C PRO A 80 10.86 -18.41 -6.29
N GLY A 81 11.51 -18.37 -7.46
CA GLY A 81 10.85 -18.63 -8.74
C GLY A 81 10.08 -17.46 -9.34
N LEU A 82 10.22 -16.24 -8.83
CA LEU A 82 9.61 -15.07 -9.43
C LEU A 82 10.12 -14.82 -10.86
N PRO A 83 9.25 -14.45 -11.81
CA PRO A 83 9.64 -14.00 -13.14
C PRO A 83 10.55 -12.76 -13.08
N PRO A 84 11.16 -12.34 -14.20
CA PRO A 84 11.91 -11.08 -14.25
C PRO A 84 11.12 -9.87 -13.76
N ALA A 85 11.84 -8.87 -13.22
CA ALA A 85 11.24 -7.61 -12.76
C ALA A 85 10.33 -6.99 -13.85
N GLY A 86 9.15 -6.55 -13.46
CA GLY A 86 8.14 -6.02 -14.36
C GLY A 86 7.22 -7.07 -15.02
N GLN A 87 7.53 -8.37 -14.88
CA GLN A 87 6.68 -9.46 -15.35
C GLN A 87 5.82 -10.08 -14.24
N TYR A 88 5.91 -9.55 -13.03
CA TYR A 88 5.01 -9.87 -11.93
C TYR A 88 4.54 -8.59 -11.23
N GLY A 89 3.35 -8.62 -10.71
CA GLY A 89 2.80 -7.61 -9.83
C GLY A 89 2.71 -8.11 -8.39
N VAL A 90 2.67 -7.18 -7.45
CA VAL A 90 2.46 -7.47 -6.04
C VAL A 90 1.25 -6.71 -5.54
N ALA A 91 0.29 -7.43 -5.00
CA ALA A 91 -0.83 -6.85 -4.27
C ALA A 91 -0.56 -6.93 -2.77
N MET A 92 -0.66 -5.80 -2.08
CA MET A 92 -0.64 -5.75 -0.62
C MET A 92 -2.07 -5.89 -0.11
N VAL A 93 -2.35 -7.01 0.55
CA VAL A 93 -3.69 -7.46 0.95
C VAL A 93 -3.84 -7.39 2.46
N PHE A 94 -4.85 -6.66 2.91
CA PHE A 94 -5.26 -6.58 4.31
C PHE A 94 -6.57 -7.33 4.50
N GLY A 95 -6.65 -8.21 5.49
CA GLY A 95 -7.83 -9.01 5.77
C GLY A 95 -7.97 -10.23 4.85
N GLY A 96 -9.19 -10.59 4.49
CA GLY A 96 -9.52 -11.66 3.54
C GLY A 96 -9.16 -13.07 4.02
N VAL A 97 -9.22 -13.34 5.31
CA VAL A 97 -9.05 -14.69 5.83
C VAL A 97 -10.23 -15.56 5.40
N GLY A 98 -9.96 -16.63 4.64
CA GLY A 98 -10.98 -17.48 4.06
C GLY A 98 -11.56 -16.99 2.73
N GLU A 99 -11.07 -15.89 2.19
CA GLU A 99 -11.47 -15.35 0.88
C GLU A 99 -10.39 -15.53 -0.20
N GLU A 100 -9.33 -16.30 0.09
CA GLU A 100 -8.20 -16.54 -0.81
C GLU A 100 -8.65 -17.06 -2.17
N ASP A 101 -9.57 -18.03 -2.18
CA ASP A 101 -10.11 -18.62 -3.41
C ASP A 101 -10.82 -17.57 -4.29
N VAL A 102 -11.46 -16.57 -3.68
CA VAL A 102 -12.10 -15.46 -4.42
C VAL A 102 -11.05 -14.61 -5.08
N LEU A 103 -9.98 -14.23 -4.36
CA LEU A 103 -8.89 -13.44 -4.92
C LEU A 103 -8.20 -14.19 -6.06
N GLU A 104 -7.88 -15.45 -5.88
CA GLU A 104 -7.24 -16.28 -6.91
C GLU A 104 -8.14 -16.48 -8.13
N SER A 105 -9.44 -16.69 -7.93
CA SER A 105 -10.40 -16.82 -9.03
C SER A 105 -10.48 -15.55 -9.88
N VAL A 106 -10.43 -14.37 -9.26
CA VAL A 106 -10.38 -13.09 -9.98
C VAL A 106 -9.09 -12.95 -10.79
N VAL A 107 -7.94 -13.29 -10.18
CA VAL A 107 -6.65 -13.27 -10.90
C VAL A 107 -6.70 -14.16 -12.13
N HIS A 108 -7.20 -15.38 -12.00
CA HIS A 108 -7.30 -16.33 -13.12
C HIS A 108 -8.31 -15.88 -14.19
N ALA A 109 -9.46 -15.34 -13.78
CA ALA A 109 -10.46 -14.82 -14.72
C ALA A 109 -9.93 -13.69 -15.60
N GLU A 110 -9.01 -12.88 -15.08
CA GLU A 110 -8.33 -11.82 -15.80
C GLU A 110 -7.08 -12.30 -16.57
N GLY A 111 -6.87 -13.62 -16.67
CA GLY A 111 -5.74 -14.22 -17.39
C GLY A 111 -4.39 -14.08 -16.67
N GLY A 112 -4.41 -13.77 -15.38
CA GLY A 112 -3.24 -13.79 -14.52
C GLY A 112 -2.98 -15.16 -13.93
N ARG A 113 -1.84 -15.29 -13.26
CA ARG A 113 -1.45 -16.49 -12.50
C ARG A 113 -1.07 -16.09 -11.09
N VAL A 114 -1.56 -16.79 -10.10
CA VAL A 114 -1.05 -16.67 -8.72
C VAL A 114 0.32 -17.35 -8.67
N LEU A 115 1.34 -16.59 -8.31
CA LEU A 115 2.72 -17.08 -8.20
C LEU A 115 3.05 -17.50 -6.77
N ALA A 116 2.64 -16.70 -5.80
CA ALA A 116 2.88 -16.98 -4.39
C ALA A 116 2.00 -16.09 -3.49
N TRP A 117 1.80 -16.56 -2.28
CA TRP A 117 1.36 -15.76 -1.13
C TRP A 117 2.50 -15.65 -0.12
N ARG A 118 2.66 -14.50 0.49
CA ARG A 118 3.63 -14.27 1.56
C ARG A 118 2.96 -13.51 2.70
N ASP A 119 3.07 -14.00 3.92
CA ASP A 119 2.69 -13.23 5.10
C ASP A 119 3.71 -12.11 5.34
N VAL A 120 3.21 -10.90 5.55
CA VAL A 120 4.05 -9.76 5.90
C VAL A 120 4.39 -9.86 7.39
N PRO A 121 5.67 -9.80 7.77
CA PRO A 121 6.05 -9.76 9.18
C PRO A 121 5.46 -8.53 9.87
N VAL A 122 4.73 -8.73 10.94
CA VAL A 122 4.08 -7.69 11.74
C VAL A 122 4.51 -7.85 13.19
N ASP A 123 4.86 -6.75 13.86
CA ASP A 123 5.06 -6.74 15.31
C ASP A 123 3.83 -6.14 16.01
N PRO A 124 2.92 -6.98 16.55
CA PRO A 124 1.73 -6.49 17.22
C PRO A 124 2.02 -5.75 18.54
N ASN A 125 3.26 -5.84 19.05
CA ASN A 125 3.66 -5.12 20.26
C ASN A 125 4.07 -3.68 20.00
N ALA A 126 4.33 -3.33 18.72
CA ALA A 126 4.68 -1.98 18.32
C ALA A 126 3.49 -1.02 18.29
N ILE A 127 2.25 -1.54 18.30
CA ILE A 127 1.01 -0.77 18.24
C ILE A 127 0.24 -0.81 19.56
N GLY A 128 -0.70 0.12 19.74
CA GLY A 128 -1.57 0.20 20.91
C GLY A 128 -2.64 -0.90 20.94
N ASP A 129 -3.29 -1.03 22.08
CA ASP A 129 -4.26 -2.11 22.32
C ASP A 129 -5.52 -1.97 21.45
N ASP A 130 -5.93 -0.74 21.15
CA ASP A 130 -7.07 -0.48 20.28
C ASP A 130 -6.79 -0.90 18.83
N ALA A 131 -5.62 -0.53 18.30
CA ALA A 131 -5.19 -0.95 16.97
C ALA A 131 -4.98 -2.48 16.89
N ARG A 132 -4.44 -3.09 17.96
CA ARG A 132 -4.20 -4.54 18.02
C ARG A 132 -5.48 -5.36 17.94
N ARG A 133 -6.59 -4.87 18.51
CA ARG A 133 -7.89 -5.57 18.46
C ARG A 133 -8.47 -5.67 17.05
N VAL A 134 -8.12 -4.73 16.18
CA VAL A 134 -8.60 -4.66 14.80
C VAL A 134 -7.51 -4.92 13.76
N LEU A 135 -6.34 -5.40 14.20
CA LEU A 135 -5.21 -5.70 13.32
C LEU A 135 -5.61 -6.79 12.32
N PRO A 136 -5.68 -6.50 11.01
CA PRO A 136 -5.99 -7.50 10.00
C PRO A 136 -4.77 -8.39 9.73
N ARG A 137 -4.99 -9.55 9.14
CA ARG A 137 -3.90 -10.30 8.51
C ARG A 137 -3.38 -9.51 7.32
N ILE A 138 -2.06 -9.38 7.19
CA ILE A 138 -1.41 -8.62 6.10
C ILE A 138 -0.58 -9.59 5.27
N ARG A 139 -0.86 -9.63 3.96
CA ARG A 139 -0.19 -10.54 3.02
C ARG A 139 0.17 -9.86 1.71
N GLU A 140 1.17 -10.39 1.07
CA GLU A 140 1.52 -10.06 -0.31
C GLU A 140 1.05 -11.18 -1.23
N LEU A 141 0.28 -10.82 -2.27
CA LEU A 141 -0.11 -11.71 -3.35
C LEU A 141 0.74 -11.38 -4.58
N PHE A 142 1.55 -12.33 -5.03
CA PHE A 142 2.37 -12.21 -6.23
C PHE A 142 1.60 -12.74 -7.43
N ILE A 143 1.45 -11.90 -8.45
CA ILE A 143 0.63 -12.16 -9.63
C ILE A 143 1.53 -12.12 -10.86
N GLY A 144 1.54 -13.18 -11.65
CA GLY A 144 2.16 -13.23 -12.98
C GLY A 144 1.17 -12.83 -14.06
N GLY A 145 1.65 -12.08 -15.06
CA GLY A 145 0.87 -11.81 -16.27
C GLY A 145 0.83 -13.00 -17.22
N ALA A 146 0.01 -12.91 -18.26
CA ALA A 146 0.07 -13.83 -19.40
C ALA A 146 1.38 -13.60 -20.18
N ASP A 147 1.87 -14.66 -20.83
CA ASP A 147 3.08 -14.60 -21.62
C ASP A 147 2.94 -13.60 -22.78
N GLY A 148 3.96 -12.77 -22.96
CA GLY A 148 3.97 -11.75 -24.02
C GLY A 148 3.16 -10.49 -23.72
N LEU A 149 2.56 -10.36 -22.55
CA LEU A 149 1.77 -9.19 -22.19
C LEU A 149 2.67 -7.95 -22.01
N ALA A 150 2.35 -6.85 -22.68
CA ALA A 150 3.07 -5.58 -22.53
C ALA A 150 2.91 -5.04 -21.09
N SER A 151 3.95 -4.40 -20.55
CA SER A 151 3.97 -3.94 -19.15
C SER A 151 2.83 -2.97 -18.81
N VAL A 152 2.45 -2.09 -19.74
CA VAL A 152 1.34 -1.15 -19.54
C VAL A 152 -0.01 -1.88 -19.49
N GLU A 153 -0.17 -2.90 -20.32
CA GLU A 153 -1.40 -3.70 -20.34
C GLU A 153 -1.49 -4.55 -19.07
N PHE A 154 -0.38 -5.08 -18.59
CA PHE A 154 -0.35 -5.81 -17.34
C PHE A 154 -0.71 -4.91 -16.13
N GLU A 155 -0.20 -3.67 -16.07
CA GLU A 155 -0.62 -2.70 -15.06
C GLU A 155 -2.14 -2.45 -15.08
N ARG A 156 -2.73 -2.31 -16.28
CA ARG A 156 -4.18 -2.14 -16.41
C ARG A 156 -4.95 -3.35 -15.89
N ARG A 157 -4.48 -4.56 -16.17
CA ARG A 157 -5.09 -5.79 -15.64
C ARG A 157 -5.00 -5.88 -14.13
N LEU A 158 -3.84 -5.54 -13.55
CA LEU A 158 -3.70 -5.49 -12.10
C LEU A 158 -4.67 -4.51 -11.45
N TYR A 159 -4.93 -3.37 -12.12
CA TYR A 159 -5.97 -2.44 -11.67
C TYR A 159 -7.37 -3.07 -11.73
N VAL A 160 -7.71 -3.75 -12.82
CA VAL A 160 -9.00 -4.44 -12.97
C VAL A 160 -9.15 -5.54 -11.92
N ILE A 161 -8.12 -6.36 -11.73
CA ILE A 161 -8.07 -7.41 -10.69
C ILE A 161 -8.35 -6.80 -9.33
N ARG A 162 -7.63 -5.74 -8.96
CA ARG A 162 -7.84 -5.01 -7.70
C ARG A 162 -9.30 -4.60 -7.55
N ARG A 163 -9.88 -3.93 -8.54
CA ARG A 163 -11.27 -3.43 -8.47
C ARG A 163 -12.30 -4.56 -8.35
N GLN A 164 -12.08 -5.67 -9.04
CA GLN A 164 -12.98 -6.83 -8.95
C GLN A 164 -12.88 -7.52 -7.59
N ILE A 165 -11.68 -7.65 -7.02
CA ILE A 165 -11.50 -8.18 -5.66
C ILE A 165 -12.26 -7.31 -4.67
N GLU A 166 -12.03 -5.98 -4.68
CA GLU A 166 -12.71 -5.05 -3.79
C GLU A 166 -14.25 -5.08 -3.90
N GLN A 167 -14.80 -5.49 -5.05
CA GLN A 167 -16.25 -5.61 -5.25
C GLN A 167 -16.82 -6.99 -4.83
N ARG A 168 -16.00 -8.03 -4.80
CA ARG A 168 -16.44 -9.41 -4.56
C ARG A 168 -16.13 -9.89 -3.15
N THR A 169 -15.34 -9.16 -2.40
CA THR A 169 -14.95 -9.49 -1.03
C THR A 169 -15.55 -8.50 -0.04
N HIS A 170 -15.67 -8.90 1.23
CA HIS A 170 -16.26 -8.09 2.28
C HIS A 170 -15.19 -7.46 3.19
N ASP A 171 -14.14 -8.23 3.52
CA ASP A 171 -13.11 -7.84 4.49
C ASP A 171 -11.72 -7.69 3.86
N VAL A 172 -11.66 -7.47 2.54
CA VAL A 172 -10.40 -7.29 1.82
C VAL A 172 -10.18 -5.83 1.46
N TYR A 173 -9.03 -5.32 1.86
CA TYR A 173 -8.54 -4.04 1.40
C TYR A 173 -7.18 -4.21 0.71
N LEU A 174 -7.07 -3.76 -0.55
CA LEU A 174 -5.81 -3.72 -1.28
C LEU A 174 -5.25 -2.30 -1.31
N CYS A 175 -4.21 -2.01 -0.53
CA CYS A 175 -3.60 -0.68 -0.57
C CYS A 175 -2.73 -0.45 -1.82
N SER A 176 -2.19 -1.50 -2.42
CA SER A 176 -1.49 -1.46 -3.71
C SER A 176 -1.64 -2.78 -4.48
N CYS A 177 -1.58 -2.69 -5.82
CA CYS A 177 -1.50 -3.83 -6.73
C CYS A 177 -0.81 -3.34 -8.02
N SER A 178 0.48 -3.60 -8.19
CA SER A 178 1.29 -3.01 -9.27
C SER A 178 2.54 -3.82 -9.54
N THR A 179 3.10 -3.69 -10.76
CA THR A 179 4.44 -4.19 -11.11
C THR A 179 5.54 -3.19 -10.73
N LYS A 180 5.19 -1.94 -10.42
CA LYS A 180 6.14 -0.83 -10.27
C LYS A 180 6.34 -0.43 -8.82
N THR A 181 5.24 -0.35 -8.05
CA THR A 181 5.24 0.19 -6.70
C THR A 181 4.49 -0.71 -5.72
N ILE A 182 4.87 -0.61 -4.46
CA ILE A 182 4.20 -1.26 -3.34
C ILE A 182 4.01 -0.26 -2.21
N VAL A 183 2.90 -0.37 -1.51
CA VAL A 183 2.58 0.44 -0.32
C VAL A 183 2.66 -0.44 0.91
N TYR A 184 3.54 -0.08 1.84
CA TYR A 184 3.55 -0.58 3.21
C TYR A 184 2.82 0.44 4.10
N LYS A 185 1.87 -0.04 4.87
CA LYS A 185 0.98 0.81 5.67
C LYS A 185 0.89 0.28 7.10
#